data_ae2a0a474e19efbcf7b9ee8874ce4cb5
#
_entry.id   ae2a0a474e19efbcf7b9ee8874ce4cb5
#
_cell.length_a   1.000
_cell.length_b   1.000
_cell.length_c   1.000
_cell.angle_alpha   90.00
_cell.angle_beta   90.00
_cell.angle_gamma   90.00
#
_symmetry.space_group_name_H-M   'P 1'
#
loop_
_entity.id
_entity.type
_entity.pdbx_description
1 polymer ?
#
loop_
_entity_poly.entity_id
_entity_poly.type
_entity_poly.pdbx_seq_one_letter_code
_entity_poly.pdbx_strand_id
1 'polypeptide(L)'
;MSDADWKRRPEGGGRAAIRLIAAIARHGGRGIARLCLYPITGYFLLVRASERRASRAYLGRVLGRRARLRDVARHIHTFAATILDRVFLLGGRMDLFDIRTEGTGELLARLDEGRGVLLFGSHLGSFDALRALGRQRPDLKLRVLLDRGHNAAITELLAELDPGLAAGIIDAG
;
A
#
# COMPACT_ATOMS: atom_id res chain seq x y z
N MET A 1 -17.15 15.73 12.91
CA MET A 1 -16.91 14.97 11.67
C MET A 1 -17.24 13.53 12.03
N SER A 2 -18.40 13.03 11.61
CA SER A 2 -18.89 11.70 11.98
C SER A 2 -18.10 10.61 11.25
N ASP A 3 -17.92 9.45 11.89
CA ASP A 3 -17.22 8.26 11.34
C ASP A 3 -17.79 7.77 10.00
N ALA A 4 -18.98 8.19 9.61
CA ALA A 4 -19.63 7.82 8.34
C ALA A 4 -19.14 8.62 7.13
N ASP A 5 -18.48 9.77 7.32
CA ASP A 5 -18.17 10.71 6.22
C ASP A 5 -16.91 10.28 5.42
N TRP A 6 -15.99 9.54 6.03
CA TRP A 6 -14.80 9.04 5.34
C TRP A 6 -15.10 7.85 4.41
N LYS A 7 -16.13 7.06 4.72
CA LYS A 7 -16.55 5.90 3.90
C LYS A 7 -17.17 6.29 2.56
N ARG A 8 -17.68 7.52 2.44
CA ARG A 8 -18.39 8.03 1.25
C ARG A 8 -17.52 8.86 0.30
N ARG A 9 -16.23 9.05 0.59
CA ARG A 9 -15.37 9.89 -0.26
C ARG A 9 -15.03 9.16 -1.56
N PRO A 10 -15.28 9.77 -2.74
CA PRO A 10 -14.86 9.21 -4.00
C PRO A 10 -13.33 9.07 -4.04
N GLU A 11 -12.87 7.93 -4.51
CA GLU A 11 -11.44 7.65 -4.66
C GLU A 11 -10.75 8.73 -5.50
N GLY A 12 -9.58 9.16 -5.05
CA GLY A 12 -8.85 10.29 -5.65
C GLY A 12 -8.12 9.99 -6.96
N GLY A 13 -8.34 8.83 -7.56
CA GLY A 13 -7.77 8.44 -8.86
C GLY A 13 -8.76 7.58 -9.64
N GLY A 14 -9.07 7.97 -10.88
CA GLY A 14 -9.91 7.16 -11.74
C GLY A 14 -9.24 5.81 -12.07
N ARG A 15 -10.01 4.74 -12.25
CA ARG A 15 -9.52 3.39 -12.64
C ARG A 15 -8.56 3.44 -13.83
N ALA A 16 -8.81 4.32 -14.81
CA ALA A 16 -7.94 4.49 -15.97
C ALA A 16 -6.54 5.02 -15.60
N ALA A 17 -6.45 5.97 -14.68
CA ALA A 17 -5.17 6.53 -14.22
C ALA A 17 -4.35 5.47 -13.46
N ILE A 18 -5.01 4.68 -12.61
CA ILE A 18 -4.36 3.58 -11.87
C ILE A 18 -3.82 2.52 -12.84
N ARG A 19 -4.62 2.10 -13.84
CA ARG A 19 -4.20 1.15 -14.88
C ARG A 19 -3.06 1.68 -15.73
N LEU A 20 -3.10 2.96 -16.09
CA LEU A 20 -2.02 3.60 -16.85
C LEU A 20 -0.71 3.58 -16.07
N ILE A 21 -0.72 3.97 -14.80
CA ILE A 21 0.48 3.95 -13.95
C ILE A 21 1.00 2.52 -13.76
N ALA A 22 0.11 1.55 -13.58
CA ALA A 22 0.48 0.13 -13.50
C ALA A 22 1.11 -0.38 -14.82
N ALA A 23 0.60 0.05 -15.97
CA ALA A 23 1.19 -0.27 -17.27
C ALA A 23 2.57 0.37 -17.46
N ILE A 24 2.72 1.67 -17.10
CA ILE A 24 4.01 2.36 -17.13
C ILE A 24 5.00 1.66 -16.18
N ALA A 25 4.56 1.25 -15.00
CA ALA A 25 5.40 0.54 -14.04
C ALA A 25 5.89 -0.80 -14.61
N ARG A 26 5.01 -1.57 -15.26
CA ARG A 26 5.37 -2.89 -15.84
C ARG A 26 6.35 -2.77 -17.00
N HIS A 27 6.18 -1.77 -17.88
CA HIS A 27 6.98 -1.65 -19.11
C HIS A 27 8.17 -0.71 -18.98
N GLY A 28 8.01 0.40 -18.23
CA GLY A 28 9.04 1.42 -18.03
C GLY A 28 9.89 1.23 -16.78
N GLY A 29 9.50 0.31 -15.92
CA GLY A 29 10.17 0.06 -14.65
C GLY A 29 9.91 1.11 -13.57
N ARG A 30 10.45 0.84 -12.38
CA ARG A 30 10.21 1.63 -11.16
C ARG A 30 10.66 3.08 -11.27
N GLY A 31 11.80 3.34 -11.94
CA GLY A 31 12.34 4.70 -12.09
C GLY A 31 11.40 5.61 -12.87
N ILE A 32 10.97 5.17 -14.07
CA ILE A 32 10.05 5.94 -14.92
C ILE A 32 8.70 6.13 -14.23
N ALA A 33 8.17 5.07 -13.63
CA ALA A 33 6.91 5.16 -12.90
C ALA A 33 6.99 6.16 -11.72
N ARG A 34 8.12 6.25 -11.02
CA ARG A 34 8.34 7.25 -9.97
C ARG A 34 8.39 8.68 -10.49
N LEU A 35 8.94 8.92 -11.69
CA LEU A 35 8.90 10.25 -12.31
C LEU A 35 7.46 10.71 -12.57
N CYS A 36 6.55 9.80 -12.94
CA CYS A 36 5.13 10.12 -13.12
C CYS A 36 4.43 10.54 -11.81
N LEU A 37 5.00 10.28 -10.65
CA LEU A 37 4.43 10.71 -9.38
C LEU A 37 4.56 12.22 -9.14
N TYR A 38 5.48 12.92 -9.78
CA TYR A 38 5.62 14.38 -9.64
C TYR A 38 4.39 15.14 -10.16
N PRO A 39 3.93 14.93 -11.40
CA PRO A 39 2.71 15.57 -11.87
C PRO A 39 1.48 15.14 -11.08
N ILE A 40 1.40 13.88 -10.63
CA ILE A 40 0.32 13.40 -9.77
C ILE A 40 0.33 14.15 -8.43
N THR A 41 1.49 14.30 -7.81
CA THR A 41 1.64 15.08 -6.57
C THR A 41 1.21 16.53 -6.79
N GLY A 42 1.61 17.14 -7.90
CA GLY A 42 1.18 18.48 -8.31
C GLY A 42 -0.33 18.61 -8.43
N TYR A 43 -0.99 17.66 -9.08
CA TYR A 43 -2.44 17.61 -9.18
C TYR A 43 -3.12 17.57 -7.80
N PHE A 44 -2.67 16.70 -6.89
CA PHE A 44 -3.23 16.62 -5.54
C PHE A 44 -2.99 17.91 -4.75
N LEU A 45 -1.85 18.57 -4.93
CA LEU A 45 -1.57 19.85 -4.27
C LEU A 45 -2.43 20.99 -4.80
N LEU A 46 -2.72 21.03 -6.09
CA LEU A 46 -3.43 22.15 -6.71
C LEU A 46 -4.95 21.94 -6.67
N VAL A 47 -5.42 20.74 -7.04
CA VAL A 47 -6.83 20.45 -7.28
C VAL A 47 -7.51 19.85 -6.06
N ARG A 48 -6.83 18.95 -5.34
CA ARG A 48 -7.43 18.15 -4.26
C ARG A 48 -7.29 18.81 -2.88
N ALA A 49 -8.11 19.85 -2.66
CA ALA A 49 -8.04 20.66 -1.45
C ALA A 49 -8.39 19.90 -0.16
N SER A 50 -9.28 18.90 -0.21
CA SER A 50 -9.67 18.07 0.95
C SER A 50 -8.51 17.21 1.44
N GLU A 51 -7.83 16.52 0.53
CA GLU A 51 -6.67 15.67 0.82
C GLU A 51 -5.48 16.50 1.32
N ARG A 52 -5.26 17.65 0.71
CA ARG A 52 -4.25 18.61 1.16
C ARG A 52 -4.52 19.10 2.58
N ARG A 53 -5.78 19.39 2.93
CA ARG A 53 -6.15 19.81 4.29
C ARG A 53 -5.98 18.68 5.30
N ALA A 54 -6.42 17.46 4.96
CA ALA A 54 -6.24 16.28 5.81
C ALA A 54 -4.77 15.99 6.08
N SER A 55 -3.94 15.99 5.01
CA SER A 55 -2.49 15.83 5.11
C SER A 55 -1.86 16.90 6.01
N ARG A 56 -2.25 18.16 5.85
CA ARG A 56 -1.74 19.27 6.67
C ARG A 56 -2.13 19.13 8.14
N ALA A 57 -3.36 18.72 8.43
CA ALA A 57 -3.83 18.50 9.80
C ALA A 57 -3.10 17.32 10.48
N TYR A 58 -2.90 16.23 9.76
CA TYR A 58 -2.10 15.09 10.22
C TYR A 58 -0.66 15.50 10.53
N LEU A 59 0.01 16.11 9.56
CA LEU A 59 1.40 16.54 9.72
C LEU A 59 1.59 17.59 10.82
N GLY A 60 0.59 18.45 11.04
CA GLY A 60 0.61 19.41 12.14
C GLY A 60 0.72 18.73 13.49
N ARG A 61 0.00 17.61 13.66
CA ARG A 61 0.05 16.79 14.89
C ARG A 61 1.38 16.05 15.02
N VAL A 62 1.82 15.39 13.95
CA VAL A 62 3.05 14.57 13.95
C VAL A 62 4.31 15.43 14.15
N LEU A 63 4.37 16.61 13.51
CA LEU A 63 5.54 17.49 13.56
C LEU A 63 5.54 18.44 14.75
N GLY A 64 4.45 18.52 15.53
CA GLY A 64 4.32 19.51 16.62
C GLY A 64 4.37 20.97 16.15
N ARG A 65 4.22 21.22 14.84
CA ARG A 65 4.24 22.57 14.22
C ARG A 65 3.32 22.65 13.02
N ARG A 66 3.01 23.86 12.59
CA ARG A 66 2.25 24.06 11.35
C ARG A 66 3.00 23.48 10.15
N ALA A 67 2.34 22.53 9.45
CA ALA A 67 2.92 21.90 8.26
C ALA A 67 3.02 22.92 7.12
N ARG A 68 4.19 23.01 6.50
CA ARG A 68 4.47 23.81 5.32
C ARG A 68 3.99 23.08 4.06
N LEU A 69 3.85 23.78 2.96
CA LEU A 69 3.42 23.17 1.68
C LEU A 69 4.38 22.04 1.22
N ARG A 70 5.66 22.22 1.42
CA ARG A 70 6.69 21.21 1.13
C ARG A 70 6.50 19.91 1.94
N ASP A 71 6.07 20.04 3.20
CA ASP A 71 5.83 18.89 4.07
C ASP A 71 4.62 18.09 3.53
N VAL A 72 3.58 18.81 3.10
CA VAL A 72 2.38 18.22 2.48
C VAL A 72 2.72 17.58 1.13
N ALA A 73 3.52 18.24 0.30
CA ALA A 73 3.98 17.71 -0.98
C ALA A 73 4.75 16.40 -0.79
N ARG A 74 5.70 16.39 0.13
CA ARG A 74 6.49 15.22 0.48
C ARG A 74 5.62 14.08 0.99
N HIS A 75 4.64 14.36 1.86
CA HIS A 75 3.73 13.37 2.39
C HIS A 75 2.88 12.72 1.29
N ILE A 76 2.27 13.54 0.42
CA ILE A 76 1.46 13.04 -0.72
C ILE A 76 2.33 12.22 -1.67
N HIS A 77 3.53 12.72 -2.01
CA HIS A 77 4.46 12.01 -2.90
C HIS A 77 4.92 10.68 -2.30
N THR A 78 5.28 10.65 -1.01
CA THR A 78 5.68 9.42 -0.33
C THR A 78 4.55 8.40 -0.28
N PHE A 79 3.31 8.84 0.01
CA PHE A 79 2.14 7.97 -0.02
C PHE A 79 1.91 7.37 -1.42
N ALA A 80 1.96 8.22 -2.46
CA ALA A 80 1.83 7.76 -3.85
C ALA A 80 2.95 6.78 -4.24
N ALA A 81 4.19 7.02 -3.78
CA ALA A 81 5.31 6.11 -4.00
C ALA A 81 5.11 4.76 -3.32
N THR A 82 4.56 4.74 -2.10
CA THR A 82 4.23 3.49 -1.40
C THR A 82 3.18 2.69 -2.15
N ILE A 83 2.12 3.35 -2.67
CA ILE A 83 1.11 2.67 -3.50
C ILE A 83 1.71 2.12 -4.79
N LEU A 84 2.59 2.87 -5.45
CA LEU A 84 3.28 2.40 -6.64
C LEU A 84 4.18 1.19 -6.32
N ASP A 85 4.92 1.24 -5.22
CA ASP A 85 5.84 0.16 -4.83
C ASP A 85 5.10 -1.16 -4.55
N ARG A 86 3.81 -1.11 -4.14
CA ARG A 86 2.95 -2.31 -4.02
C ARG A 86 2.81 -3.07 -5.35
N VAL A 87 2.71 -2.35 -6.47
CA VAL A 87 2.62 -2.97 -7.81
C VAL A 87 3.84 -3.84 -8.09
N PHE A 88 5.03 -3.37 -7.73
CA PHE A 88 6.27 -4.12 -7.90
C PHE A 88 6.39 -5.28 -6.92
N LEU A 89 6.09 -5.06 -5.64
CA LEU A 89 6.14 -6.10 -4.61
C LEU A 89 5.19 -7.26 -4.95
N LEU A 90 3.96 -6.96 -5.32
CA LEU A 90 2.96 -7.96 -5.68
C LEU A 90 3.22 -8.59 -7.04
N GLY A 91 3.86 -7.86 -7.95
CA GLY A 91 4.37 -8.38 -9.22
C GLY A 91 5.63 -9.25 -9.10
N GLY A 92 6.08 -9.56 -7.87
CA GLY A 92 7.24 -10.45 -7.63
C GLY A 92 8.60 -9.78 -7.81
N ARG A 93 8.65 -8.44 -7.99
CA ARG A 93 9.89 -7.68 -8.19
C ARG A 93 10.51 -7.25 -6.85
N MET A 94 10.78 -8.22 -5.98
CA MET A 94 11.42 -7.98 -4.69
C MET A 94 12.88 -7.55 -4.83
N ASP A 95 13.51 -7.91 -5.94
CA ASP A 95 14.87 -7.50 -6.33
C ASP A 95 15.08 -5.98 -6.35
N LEU A 96 14.01 -5.20 -6.48
CA LEU A 96 14.06 -3.74 -6.48
C LEU A 96 14.09 -3.10 -5.09
N PHE A 97 14.05 -3.92 -4.02
CA PHE A 97 13.92 -3.44 -2.64
C PHE A 97 15.00 -4.06 -1.75
N ASP A 98 15.58 -3.26 -0.86
CA ASP A 98 16.41 -3.76 0.25
C ASP A 98 15.47 -4.14 1.40
N ILE A 99 15.07 -5.41 1.45
CA ILE A 99 14.17 -5.94 2.47
C ILE A 99 15.00 -6.70 3.50
N ARG A 100 14.98 -6.20 4.74
CA ARG A 100 15.64 -6.84 5.88
C ARG A 100 14.60 -7.32 6.86
N THR A 101 14.74 -8.55 7.33
CA THR A 101 13.86 -9.15 8.33
C THR A 101 14.64 -9.39 9.61
N GLU A 102 14.06 -8.99 10.72
CA GLU A 102 14.62 -9.19 12.06
C GLU A 102 13.59 -9.89 12.95
N GLY A 103 14.04 -10.70 13.90
CA GLY A 103 13.18 -11.36 14.88
C GLY A 103 12.29 -12.49 14.33
N THR A 104 12.56 -13.00 13.13
CA THR A 104 11.72 -14.04 12.50
C THR A 104 12.03 -15.48 12.96
N GLY A 105 13.11 -15.69 13.69
CA GLY A 105 13.59 -17.04 14.04
C GLY A 105 12.56 -17.85 14.84
N GLU A 106 11.95 -17.26 15.87
CA GLU A 106 10.93 -17.95 16.69
C GLU A 106 9.67 -18.26 15.87
N LEU A 107 9.23 -17.31 15.03
CA LEU A 107 8.11 -17.51 14.13
C LEU A 107 8.33 -18.71 13.20
N LEU A 108 9.51 -18.76 12.56
CA LEU A 108 9.86 -19.84 11.64
C LEU A 108 9.95 -21.18 12.36
N ALA A 109 10.55 -21.23 13.55
CA ALA A 109 10.61 -22.45 14.35
C ALA A 109 9.22 -23.00 14.67
N ARG A 110 8.26 -22.13 15.05
CA ARG A 110 6.86 -22.56 15.32
C ARG A 110 6.17 -23.10 14.07
N LEU A 111 6.42 -22.47 12.93
CA LEU A 111 5.86 -22.91 11.65
C LEU A 111 6.46 -24.25 11.21
N ASP A 112 7.76 -24.46 11.42
CA ASP A 112 8.45 -25.72 11.08
C ASP A 112 7.99 -26.89 12.00
N GLU A 113 7.51 -26.60 13.21
CA GLU A 113 6.82 -27.56 14.09
C GLU A 113 5.40 -27.92 13.58
N GLY A 114 4.94 -27.36 12.46
CA GLY A 114 3.59 -27.56 11.92
C GLY A 114 2.49 -26.80 12.68
N ARG A 115 2.85 -25.85 13.53
CA ARG A 115 1.91 -25.07 14.34
C ARG A 115 1.42 -23.86 13.55
N GLY A 116 0.10 -23.62 13.56
CA GLY A 116 -0.48 -22.39 13.04
C GLY A 116 -0.10 -21.19 13.91
N VAL A 117 0.13 -20.04 13.28
CA VAL A 117 0.47 -18.79 13.95
C VAL A 117 -0.50 -17.70 13.54
N LEU A 118 -0.99 -16.93 14.51
CA LEU A 118 -1.80 -15.75 14.28
C LEU A 118 -0.92 -14.50 14.47
N LEU A 119 -0.72 -13.74 13.39
CA LEU A 119 0.06 -12.51 13.41
C LEU A 119 -0.86 -11.30 13.60
N PHE A 120 -0.70 -10.61 14.71
CA PHE A 120 -1.33 -9.32 14.95
C PHE A 120 -0.36 -8.21 14.55
N GLY A 121 -0.80 -7.32 13.66
CA GLY A 121 0.00 -6.19 13.19
C GLY A 121 -0.77 -4.88 13.24
N SER A 122 -0.05 -3.78 13.17
CA SER A 122 -0.62 -2.46 12.97
C SER A 122 -0.34 -1.96 11.54
N HIS A 123 -1.16 -1.00 11.06
CA HIS A 123 -0.95 -0.36 9.75
C HIS A 123 0.24 0.64 9.80
N LEU A 124 1.41 0.13 10.19
CA LEU A 124 2.66 0.87 10.12
C LEU A 124 3.51 0.27 8.99
N GLY A 125 3.57 0.96 7.86
CA GLY A 125 4.27 0.48 6.68
C GLY A 125 3.39 -0.32 5.70
N SER A 126 3.98 -1.25 4.99
CA SER A 126 3.33 -2.03 3.93
C SER A 126 3.15 -3.50 4.30
N PHE A 127 1.91 -3.93 4.44
CA PHE A 127 1.59 -5.35 4.58
C PHE A 127 1.92 -6.17 3.32
N ASP A 128 1.98 -5.52 2.16
CA ASP A 128 2.34 -6.21 0.91
C ASP A 128 3.80 -6.66 0.91
N ALA A 129 4.68 -5.99 1.68
CA ALA A 129 6.06 -6.44 1.87
C ALA A 129 6.11 -7.76 2.66
N LEU A 130 5.33 -7.90 3.75
CA LEU A 130 5.20 -9.15 4.50
C LEU A 130 4.69 -10.29 3.63
N ARG A 131 3.73 -9.97 2.79
CA ARG A 131 3.12 -10.89 1.84
C ARG A 131 4.08 -11.37 0.78
N ALA A 132 4.86 -10.46 0.19
CA ALA A 132 5.90 -10.78 -0.77
C ALA A 132 6.98 -11.69 -0.14
N LEU A 133 7.31 -11.47 1.14
CA LEU A 133 8.20 -12.37 1.89
C LEU A 133 7.57 -13.75 2.12
N GLY A 134 6.27 -13.82 2.41
CA GLY A 134 5.53 -15.09 2.56
C GLY A 134 5.56 -15.94 1.29
N ARG A 135 5.66 -15.33 0.10
CA ARG A 135 5.82 -16.07 -1.18
C ARG A 135 7.15 -16.80 -1.31
N GLN A 136 8.16 -16.47 -0.50
CA GLN A 136 9.42 -17.22 -0.45
C GLN A 136 9.28 -18.57 0.27
N ARG A 137 8.17 -18.76 0.97
CA ARG A 137 7.81 -20.01 1.66
C ARG A 137 6.47 -20.53 1.11
N PRO A 138 6.48 -21.17 -0.07
CA PRO A 138 5.26 -21.66 -0.74
C PRO A 138 4.55 -22.78 0.04
N ASP A 139 5.23 -23.38 0.98
CA ASP A 139 4.71 -24.37 1.93
C ASP A 139 3.75 -23.73 2.97
N LEU A 140 3.84 -22.41 3.20
CA LEU A 140 3.02 -21.71 4.17
C LEU A 140 1.71 -21.19 3.55
N LYS A 141 0.59 -21.57 4.15
CA LYS A 141 -0.74 -21.07 3.79
C LYS A 141 -1.02 -19.75 4.51
N LEU A 142 -0.58 -18.63 3.92
CA LEU A 142 -0.87 -17.31 4.47
C LEU A 142 -2.33 -16.92 4.18
N ARG A 143 -3.08 -16.58 5.25
CA ARG A 143 -4.42 -16.03 5.18
C ARG A 143 -4.42 -14.60 5.73
N VAL A 144 -5.15 -13.70 5.08
CA VAL A 144 -5.25 -12.29 5.51
C VAL A 144 -6.69 -11.96 5.80
N LEU A 145 -6.97 -11.54 7.03
CA LEU A 145 -8.28 -11.05 7.43
C LEU A 145 -8.35 -9.54 7.14
N LEU A 146 -9.27 -9.11 6.27
CA LEU A 146 -9.48 -7.70 5.96
C LEU A 146 -10.89 -7.41 5.45
N ASP A 147 -11.33 -6.16 5.63
CA ASP A 147 -12.56 -5.63 5.06
C ASP A 147 -12.35 -5.29 3.57
N ARG A 148 -13.07 -5.95 2.68
CA ARG A 148 -13.01 -5.73 1.23
C ARG A 148 -13.76 -4.49 0.75
N GLY A 149 -14.62 -3.91 1.58
CA GLY A 149 -15.51 -2.82 1.19
C GLY A 149 -14.81 -1.50 0.85
N HIS A 150 -13.52 -1.38 1.15
CA HIS A 150 -12.74 -0.16 0.93
C HIS A 150 -11.77 -0.30 -0.26
N ASN A 151 -11.80 0.66 -1.18
CA ASN A 151 -10.89 0.78 -2.32
C ASN A 151 -10.99 -0.35 -3.36
N ALA A 152 -12.18 -0.59 -3.90
CA ALA A 152 -12.45 -1.63 -4.89
C ALA A 152 -11.49 -1.61 -6.08
N ALA A 153 -11.14 -0.42 -6.64
CA ALA A 153 -10.25 -0.31 -7.78
C ALA A 153 -8.81 -0.78 -7.49
N ILE A 154 -8.32 -0.50 -6.28
CA ILE A 154 -7.00 -0.98 -5.85
C ILE A 154 -7.07 -2.48 -5.57
N THR A 155 -8.13 -2.96 -4.94
CA THR A 155 -8.34 -4.37 -4.64
C THR A 155 -8.42 -5.20 -5.94
N GLU A 156 -9.14 -4.72 -6.96
CA GLU A 156 -9.20 -5.34 -8.28
C GLU A 156 -7.80 -5.42 -8.92
N LEU A 157 -7.06 -4.31 -8.94
CA LEU A 157 -5.70 -4.28 -9.50
C LEU A 157 -4.76 -5.24 -8.77
N LEU A 158 -4.85 -5.31 -7.45
CA LEU A 158 -4.02 -6.20 -6.64
C LEU A 158 -4.38 -7.67 -6.89
N ALA A 159 -5.65 -7.98 -7.09
CA ALA A 159 -6.11 -9.34 -7.45
C ALA A 159 -5.66 -9.74 -8.87
N GLU A 160 -5.59 -8.78 -9.81
CA GLU A 160 -5.02 -9.01 -11.15
C GLU A 160 -3.50 -9.29 -11.09
N LEU A 161 -2.80 -8.62 -10.17
CA LEU A 161 -1.33 -8.78 -10.01
C LEU A 161 -0.95 -10.07 -9.28
N ASP A 162 -1.78 -10.51 -8.35
CA ASP A 162 -1.58 -11.72 -7.57
C ASP A 162 -2.92 -12.45 -7.31
N PRO A 163 -3.33 -13.36 -8.23
CA PRO A 163 -4.55 -14.15 -8.06
C PRO A 163 -4.55 -15.03 -6.80
N GLY A 164 -3.39 -15.50 -6.35
CA GLY A 164 -3.24 -16.26 -5.11
C GLY A 164 -3.61 -15.45 -3.88
N LEU A 165 -3.44 -14.15 -3.97
CA LEU A 165 -3.83 -13.17 -2.98
C LEU A 165 -5.35 -13.19 -2.73
N ALA A 166 -6.13 -13.16 -3.78
CA ALA A 166 -7.59 -13.14 -3.68
C ALA A 166 -8.14 -14.40 -2.99
N ALA A 167 -7.53 -15.56 -3.26
CA ALA A 167 -7.90 -16.83 -2.63
C ALA A 167 -7.50 -16.92 -1.14
N GLY A 168 -6.53 -16.11 -0.71
CA GLY A 168 -6.04 -16.08 0.67
C GLY A 168 -6.73 -15.07 1.59
N ILE A 169 -7.65 -14.25 1.05
CA ILE A 169 -8.34 -13.23 1.84
C ILE A 169 -9.59 -13.82 2.51
N ILE A 170 -9.70 -13.61 3.82
CA ILE A 170 -10.91 -13.82 4.59
C ILE A 170 -11.57 -12.46 4.77
N ASP A 171 -12.79 -12.32 4.27
CA ASP A 171 -13.57 -11.08 4.42
C ASP A 171 -14.09 -10.97 5.85
N ALA A 172 -13.85 -9.81 6.47
CA ALA A 172 -14.22 -9.52 7.85
C ALA A 172 -15.42 -8.56 7.98
N GLY A 173 -15.99 -8.12 6.83
CA GLY A 173 -17.11 -7.17 6.79
C GLY A 173 -18.36 -7.72 6.17
#